data_fc2d1044a570aa12177803bce52d9874
#
_entry.id   fc2d1044a570aa12177803bce52d9874
#
_cell.length_a   1.000
_cell.length_b   1.000
_cell.length_c   1.000
_cell.angle_alpha   90.00
_cell.angle_beta   90.00
_cell.angle_gamma   90.00
#
_symmetry.space_group_name_H-M   'P 1'
#
loop_
_entity.id
_entity.type
_entity.pdbx_description
1 polymer ?
#
loop_
_entity_poly.entity_id
_entity_poly.type
_entity_poly.pdbx_seq_one_letter_code
_entity_poly.pdbx_strand_id
1 'polypeptide(L)'
;MQEQNRGSGYRDIPDIILDIIRSRGITEEQSEEFFSPRPKLAYDPFLLTNMSEGVDLLLHAVDEGRRIVIYGDYDVDGITSTALMMKVLGSLTDNVTYYIPSRLDEGYGLHRESIDRIAEDGGEFIVTVDCGSVSRDETAYAHSLGIQTLVTDHHNVSDIKAEGLIINPKMPDDSYPFNGLAGVGVAYKLALAISRVREVPKSVMAEILELVTVGTVADIMPMLDENRTIVKCGLRSIHLGCRNKGLRKLIDLSGLDYRTLRSSDISFGIAPKINASGRLGDASVGVRLFLASSDEEVNECCSSLIDANQERRRLQEDAYERGMELVDGELQKGDFITVEINDSHEGVLGIVAGKLREKINRPVVVISRNKDIYKGTGRSIPTVDLFSMLDKYRDEFISFGGHSAACGFTVAADKVDALRRKLNDDIADLVREDESIFESDYEYDAEIGVCDLTLGLAEAVTLLEPCGKDNEVPVFAIRNADISGWRFLKNENKMAKFTVSQDGGPGVECLLFHDAGEVYDSISADGKADILGTAEINTWRDERRVQIIARYVLKAGTLR
;
A
#
# COMPACT_ATOMS: atom_id res chain seq x y z
N MET A 1 -4.78 38.44 17.26
CA MET A 1 -5.75 38.73 16.20
C MET A 1 -6.65 37.51 16.09
N GLN A 2 -7.94 37.75 16.14
CA GLN A 2 -9.03 36.85 16.49
C GLN A 2 -9.11 35.63 15.58
N GLU A 3 -8.92 34.42 16.17
CA GLU A 3 -9.42 33.17 15.60
C GLU A 3 -10.96 33.22 15.69
N GLN A 4 -11.58 33.49 14.57
CA GLN A 4 -13.03 33.32 14.45
C GLN A 4 -13.34 31.81 14.49
N ASN A 5 -14.04 31.42 15.56
CA ASN A 5 -14.81 30.19 15.67
C ASN A 5 -15.64 29.97 14.38
N ARG A 6 -15.21 29.10 13.49
CA ARG A 6 -16.05 28.46 12.48
C ARG A 6 -16.44 27.08 12.98
N GLY A 7 -17.36 27.05 13.92
CA GLY A 7 -18.18 25.88 14.14
C GLY A 7 -19.20 25.81 13.00
N SER A 8 -19.28 24.67 12.34
CA SER A 8 -20.30 24.18 11.42
C SER A 8 -19.85 23.79 9.99
N GLY A 9 -18.60 23.33 9.78
CA GLY A 9 -18.18 22.80 8.46
C GLY A 9 -18.99 21.59 7.94
N TYR A 10 -19.80 20.96 8.78
CA TYR A 10 -20.61 19.79 8.44
C TYR A 10 -21.93 20.13 7.71
N ARG A 11 -22.48 21.33 7.90
CA ARG A 11 -23.79 21.70 7.36
C ARG A 11 -23.81 22.02 5.86
N ASP A 12 -22.65 22.19 5.24
CA ASP A 12 -22.50 22.59 3.84
C ASP A 12 -21.93 21.48 2.95
N ILE A 13 -21.88 20.23 3.43
CA ILE A 13 -21.42 19.10 2.63
C ILE A 13 -22.54 18.67 1.69
N PRO A 14 -22.27 18.57 0.36
CA PRO A 14 -23.28 18.11 -0.60
C PRO A 14 -23.80 16.71 -0.27
N ASP A 15 -25.09 16.48 -0.45
CA ASP A 15 -25.75 15.19 -0.17
C ASP A 15 -25.06 14.02 -0.88
N ILE A 16 -24.58 14.21 -2.09
CA ILE A 16 -23.86 13.20 -2.86
C ILE A 16 -22.60 12.70 -2.13
N ILE A 17 -21.87 13.56 -1.44
CA ILE A 17 -20.70 13.18 -0.63
C ILE A 17 -21.13 12.42 0.64
N LEU A 18 -22.25 12.81 1.24
CA LEU A 18 -22.84 12.10 2.38
C LEU A 18 -23.32 10.72 1.97
N ASP A 19 -23.90 10.57 0.78
CA ASP A 19 -24.33 9.27 0.24
C ASP A 19 -23.13 8.36 -0.04
N ILE A 20 -22.05 8.91 -0.59
CA ILE A 20 -20.80 8.18 -0.82
C ILE A 20 -20.22 7.64 0.49
N ILE A 21 -20.12 8.43 1.56
CA ILE A 21 -19.60 7.90 2.83
C ILE A 21 -20.53 6.89 3.49
N ARG A 22 -21.85 7.04 3.31
CA ARG A 22 -22.84 6.03 3.78
C ARG A 22 -22.67 4.70 3.05
N SER A 23 -22.45 4.71 1.73
CA SER A 23 -22.19 3.48 0.96
C SER A 23 -20.92 2.78 1.41
N ARG A 24 -19.94 3.52 1.98
CA ARG A 24 -18.71 3.02 2.61
C ARG A 24 -18.91 2.54 4.05
N GLY A 25 -20.15 2.48 4.53
CA GLY A 25 -20.49 1.99 5.87
C GLY A 25 -20.32 3.01 7.00
N ILE A 26 -20.09 4.29 6.70
CA ILE A 26 -19.98 5.34 7.71
C ILE A 26 -21.36 5.84 8.08
N THR A 27 -21.76 5.63 9.33
CA THR A 27 -23.07 6.06 9.83
C THR A 27 -23.15 7.58 10.01
N GLU A 28 -24.37 8.10 10.16
CA GLU A 28 -24.59 9.52 10.41
C GLU A 28 -23.90 9.99 11.72
N GLU A 29 -23.92 9.16 12.77
CA GLU A 29 -23.26 9.44 14.04
C GLU A 29 -21.73 9.48 13.89
N GLN A 30 -21.16 8.68 13.00
CA GLN A 30 -19.71 8.64 12.74
C GLN A 30 -19.26 9.78 11.81
N SER A 31 -20.18 10.38 11.07
CA SER A 31 -19.85 11.41 10.06
C SER A 31 -19.18 12.64 10.65
N GLU A 32 -19.57 13.07 11.85
CA GLU A 32 -18.96 14.22 12.52
C GLU A 32 -17.47 13.95 12.83
N GLU A 33 -17.14 12.77 13.34
CA GLU A 33 -15.76 12.35 13.62
C GLU A 33 -14.96 12.16 12.30
N PHE A 34 -15.58 11.56 11.30
CA PHE A 34 -14.98 11.31 9.98
C PHE A 34 -14.52 12.61 9.31
N PHE A 35 -15.37 13.65 9.29
CA PHE A 35 -15.03 14.94 8.73
C PHE A 35 -14.23 15.84 9.67
N SER A 36 -14.12 15.49 10.95
CA SER A 36 -13.41 16.31 11.92
C SER A 36 -11.98 16.65 11.44
N PRO A 37 -11.57 17.93 11.46
CA PRO A 37 -10.19 18.30 11.19
C PRO A 37 -9.22 17.86 12.30
N ARG A 38 -9.75 17.42 13.43
CA ARG A 38 -9.02 16.89 14.61
C ARG A 38 -9.75 15.68 15.16
N PRO A 39 -9.72 14.56 14.46
CA PRO A 39 -10.40 13.36 14.93
C PRO A 39 -9.77 12.87 16.23
N LYS A 40 -10.58 12.22 17.06
CA LYS A 40 -10.18 11.74 18.39
C LYS A 40 -10.40 10.25 18.58
N LEU A 41 -10.95 9.59 17.57
CA LEU A 41 -11.17 8.15 17.64
C LEU A 41 -9.83 7.44 17.83
N ALA A 42 -9.67 6.85 19.01
CA ALA A 42 -8.50 6.07 19.37
C ALA A 42 -8.91 5.09 20.46
N TYR A 43 -8.70 3.82 20.24
CA TYR A 43 -8.99 2.79 21.22
C TYR A 43 -7.86 2.66 22.23
N ASP A 44 -8.19 2.20 23.43
CA ASP A 44 -7.19 1.90 24.44
C ASP A 44 -6.25 0.79 23.96
N PRO A 45 -4.91 1.00 23.93
CA PRO A 45 -3.97 -0.02 23.49
C PRO A 45 -4.04 -1.30 24.34
N PHE A 46 -4.43 -1.21 25.61
CA PHE A 46 -4.59 -2.36 26.48
C PHE A 46 -5.82 -3.25 26.20
N LEU A 47 -6.64 -2.85 25.20
CA LEU A 47 -7.69 -3.73 24.67
C LEU A 47 -7.13 -4.82 23.75
N LEU A 48 -5.92 -4.63 23.18
CA LEU A 48 -5.24 -5.69 22.44
C LEU A 48 -4.84 -6.82 23.38
N THR A 49 -5.18 -8.04 23.01
CA THR A 49 -4.84 -9.24 23.79
C THR A 49 -3.32 -9.32 23.97
N ASN A 50 -2.88 -9.70 25.15
CA ASN A 50 -1.49 -9.78 25.60
C ASN A 50 -0.74 -8.43 25.68
N MET A 51 -1.38 -7.29 25.45
CA MET A 51 -0.69 -5.99 25.50
C MET A 51 -0.10 -5.69 26.88
N SER A 52 -0.85 -5.96 27.96
CA SER A 52 -0.38 -5.70 29.32
C SER A 52 0.83 -6.55 29.67
N GLU A 53 0.72 -7.85 29.43
CA GLU A 53 1.77 -8.83 29.70
C GLU A 53 3.00 -8.58 28.79
N GLY A 54 2.77 -8.18 27.53
CA GLY A 54 3.83 -7.84 26.59
C GLY A 54 4.61 -6.60 27.01
N VAL A 55 3.92 -5.56 27.49
CA VAL A 55 4.57 -4.36 28.04
C VAL A 55 5.38 -4.68 29.28
N ASP A 56 4.81 -5.46 30.22
CA ASP A 56 5.51 -5.86 31.45
C ASP A 56 6.76 -6.69 31.12
N LEU A 57 6.66 -7.65 30.21
CA LEU A 57 7.76 -8.50 29.77
C LEU A 57 8.88 -7.66 29.12
N LEU A 58 8.52 -6.74 28.22
CA LEU A 58 9.48 -5.90 27.51
C LEU A 58 10.16 -4.90 28.46
N LEU A 59 9.40 -4.24 29.35
CA LEU A 59 9.99 -3.32 30.33
C LEU A 59 10.85 -4.03 31.36
N HIS A 60 10.54 -5.28 31.71
CA HIS A 60 11.42 -6.09 32.56
C HIS A 60 12.76 -6.37 31.85
N ALA A 61 12.75 -6.70 30.55
CA ALA A 61 13.96 -6.87 29.78
C ALA A 61 14.80 -5.57 29.70
N VAL A 62 14.14 -4.40 29.59
CA VAL A 62 14.79 -3.09 29.67
C VAL A 62 15.46 -2.88 31.04
N ASP A 63 14.73 -3.16 32.13
CA ASP A 63 15.20 -2.95 33.51
C ASP A 63 16.35 -3.91 33.89
N GLU A 64 16.38 -5.11 33.33
CA GLU A 64 17.49 -6.06 33.46
C GLU A 64 18.70 -5.72 32.56
N GLY A 65 18.59 -4.72 31.68
CA GLY A 65 19.63 -4.34 30.76
C GLY A 65 19.91 -5.37 29.66
N ARG A 66 18.93 -6.22 29.35
CA ARG A 66 19.06 -7.23 28.28
C ARG A 66 19.27 -6.59 26.92
N ARG A 67 19.99 -7.28 26.06
CA ARG A 67 20.14 -6.86 24.66
C ARG A 67 18.88 -7.19 23.87
N ILE A 68 18.13 -6.15 23.54
CA ILE A 68 16.85 -6.25 22.81
C ILE A 68 17.11 -6.05 21.32
N VAL A 69 16.57 -6.95 20.50
CA VAL A 69 16.63 -6.87 19.03
C VAL A 69 15.23 -6.67 18.48
N ILE A 70 15.00 -5.60 17.76
CA ILE A 70 13.76 -5.37 17.02
C ILE A 70 13.91 -6.07 15.66
N TYR A 71 13.11 -7.09 15.42
CA TYR A 71 13.11 -7.85 14.18
C TYR A 71 11.95 -7.37 13.30
N GLY A 72 12.24 -6.64 12.23
CA GLY A 72 11.22 -6.09 11.33
C GLY A 72 11.15 -6.81 9.99
N ASP A 73 10.18 -6.41 9.15
CA ASP A 73 10.14 -6.80 7.74
C ASP A 73 10.86 -5.77 6.85
N TYR A 74 11.12 -6.15 5.61
CA TYR A 74 11.92 -5.38 4.63
C TYR A 74 11.10 -4.36 3.83
N ASP A 75 9.80 -4.27 4.01
CA ASP A 75 8.95 -3.27 3.34
C ASP A 75 8.76 -2.00 4.19
N VAL A 76 7.97 -1.04 3.69
CA VAL A 76 7.79 0.25 4.38
C VAL A 76 7.13 0.08 5.73
N ASP A 77 6.20 -0.86 5.88
CA ASP A 77 5.53 -1.11 7.15
C ASP A 77 6.52 -1.65 8.19
N GLY A 78 7.26 -2.70 7.86
CA GLY A 78 8.30 -3.26 8.73
C GLY A 78 9.42 -2.26 9.03
N ILE A 79 9.88 -1.48 8.03
CA ILE A 79 10.91 -0.44 8.19
C ILE A 79 10.44 0.66 9.14
N THR A 80 9.22 1.16 8.97
CA THR A 80 8.68 2.23 9.84
C THR A 80 8.36 1.72 11.24
N SER A 81 7.88 0.47 11.36
CA SER A 81 7.66 -0.22 12.63
C SER A 81 8.97 -0.36 13.43
N THR A 82 10.03 -0.82 12.74
CA THR A 82 11.36 -0.97 13.33
C THR A 82 11.91 0.37 13.79
N ALA A 83 11.89 1.40 12.95
CA ALA A 83 12.37 2.73 13.29
C ALA A 83 11.57 3.35 14.46
N LEU A 84 10.25 3.13 14.48
CA LEU A 84 9.37 3.56 15.55
C LEU A 84 9.78 2.94 16.88
N MET A 85 9.90 1.62 16.94
CA MET A 85 10.27 0.91 18.17
C MET A 85 11.71 1.21 18.60
N MET A 86 12.64 1.37 17.67
CA MET A 86 14.02 1.84 17.96
C MET A 86 14.02 3.20 18.66
N LYS A 87 13.18 4.16 18.21
CA LYS A 87 13.09 5.48 18.85
C LYS A 87 12.48 5.39 20.26
N VAL A 88 11.46 4.56 20.43
CA VAL A 88 10.80 4.39 21.74
C VAL A 88 11.74 3.70 22.73
N LEU A 89 12.24 2.52 22.39
CA LEU A 89 13.11 1.75 23.26
C LEU A 89 14.48 2.43 23.46
N GLY A 90 15.03 3.04 22.42
CA GLY A 90 16.27 3.83 22.53
C GLY A 90 16.14 5.07 23.42
N SER A 91 14.93 5.53 23.76
CA SER A 91 14.70 6.53 24.80
C SER A 91 14.71 5.97 26.23
N LEU A 92 14.65 4.64 26.37
CA LEU A 92 14.58 3.93 27.65
C LEU A 92 15.88 3.15 27.96
N THR A 93 16.58 2.67 26.96
CA THR A 93 17.81 1.88 27.08
C THR A 93 18.73 2.08 25.88
N ASP A 94 20.06 2.03 26.14
CA ASP A 94 21.07 2.01 25.08
C ASP A 94 21.29 0.59 24.49
N ASN A 95 20.72 -0.45 25.14
CA ASN A 95 20.98 -1.85 24.76
C ASN A 95 19.88 -2.38 23.82
N VAL A 96 19.57 -1.62 22.79
CA VAL A 96 18.60 -1.96 21.75
C VAL A 96 19.24 -1.85 20.37
N THR A 97 18.95 -2.82 19.52
CA THR A 97 19.39 -2.88 18.12
C THR A 97 18.26 -3.41 17.24
N TYR A 98 18.46 -3.51 15.95
CA TYR A 98 17.46 -4.06 15.02
C TYR A 98 18.06 -5.04 14.03
N TYR A 99 17.21 -5.86 13.46
CA TYR A 99 17.51 -6.78 12.36
C TYR A 99 16.40 -6.67 11.29
N ILE A 100 16.79 -6.53 10.03
CA ILE A 100 15.88 -6.59 8.88
C ILE A 100 16.36 -7.73 7.97
N PRO A 101 15.52 -8.76 7.69
CA PRO A 101 15.91 -9.85 6.82
C PRO A 101 16.09 -9.41 5.38
N SER A 102 16.98 -10.07 4.65
CA SER A 102 17.14 -9.87 3.21
C SER A 102 15.96 -10.49 2.47
N ARG A 103 15.23 -9.67 1.71
CA ARG A 103 14.11 -10.14 0.89
C ARG A 103 14.51 -11.24 -0.10
N LEU A 104 15.72 -11.16 -0.66
CA LEU A 104 16.19 -12.05 -1.71
C LEU A 104 16.77 -13.36 -1.17
N ASP A 105 17.45 -13.30 -0.03
CA ASP A 105 18.19 -14.43 0.53
C ASP A 105 17.37 -15.16 1.60
N GLU A 106 16.70 -14.42 2.48
CA GLU A 106 15.98 -14.96 3.63
C GLU A 106 14.47 -15.04 3.39
N GLY A 107 13.88 -14.03 2.69
CA GLY A 107 12.44 -13.96 2.47
C GLY A 107 11.70 -13.28 3.61
N TYR A 108 10.39 -13.53 3.70
CA TYR A 108 9.50 -12.94 4.70
C TYR A 108 9.48 -13.73 6.01
N GLY A 109 9.43 -13.04 7.14
CA GLY A 109 9.24 -13.61 8.47
C GLY A 109 10.52 -13.90 9.22
N LEU A 110 10.43 -14.65 10.34
CA LEU A 110 11.57 -15.09 11.11
C LEU A 110 12.25 -16.28 10.44
N HIS A 111 13.58 -16.33 10.52
CA HIS A 111 14.40 -17.41 10.01
C HIS A 111 15.41 -17.88 11.05
N ARG A 112 15.72 -19.18 11.07
CA ARG A 112 16.69 -19.75 12.05
C ARG A 112 18.06 -19.11 11.90
N GLU A 113 18.51 -18.88 10.66
CA GLU A 113 19.80 -18.27 10.36
C GLU A 113 19.90 -16.83 10.90
N SER A 114 18.79 -16.10 10.88
CA SER A 114 18.72 -14.76 11.45
C SER A 114 18.77 -14.81 12.98
N ILE A 115 18.09 -15.80 13.59
CA ILE A 115 18.10 -16.02 15.04
C ILE A 115 19.50 -16.42 15.51
N ASP A 116 20.21 -17.29 14.75
CA ASP A 116 21.59 -17.64 15.03
C ASP A 116 22.50 -16.41 15.07
N ARG A 117 22.43 -15.54 14.07
CA ARG A 117 23.18 -14.26 14.03
C ARG A 117 22.86 -13.37 15.23
N ILE A 118 21.56 -13.27 15.58
CA ILE A 118 21.11 -12.51 16.76
C ILE A 118 21.71 -13.09 18.04
N ALA A 119 21.73 -14.42 18.17
CA ALA A 119 22.33 -15.11 19.33
C ALA A 119 23.84 -14.90 19.39
N GLU A 120 24.55 -15.01 18.26
CA GLU A 120 26.00 -14.76 18.15
C GLU A 120 26.37 -13.32 18.53
N ASP A 121 25.49 -12.36 18.17
CA ASP A 121 25.64 -10.95 18.53
C ASP A 121 25.24 -10.66 20.00
N GLY A 122 24.82 -11.69 20.75
CA GLY A 122 24.43 -11.59 22.15
C GLY A 122 23.02 -11.04 22.38
N GLY A 123 22.11 -11.18 21.41
CA GLY A 123 20.69 -10.86 21.59
C GLY A 123 20.03 -11.78 22.60
N GLU A 124 19.28 -11.22 23.54
CA GLU A 124 18.62 -11.96 24.63
C GLU A 124 17.10 -11.82 24.58
N PHE A 125 16.60 -10.86 23.81
CA PHE A 125 15.18 -10.60 23.65
C PHE A 125 14.88 -10.13 22.23
N ILE A 126 13.92 -10.76 21.55
CA ILE A 126 13.46 -10.35 20.22
C ILE A 126 12.05 -9.76 20.34
N VAL A 127 11.87 -8.55 19.82
CA VAL A 127 10.55 -7.97 19.54
C VAL A 127 10.34 -8.01 18.05
N THR A 128 9.41 -8.83 17.56
CA THR A 128 9.07 -8.76 16.14
C THR A 128 8.10 -7.62 15.88
N VAL A 129 8.22 -6.99 14.74
CA VAL A 129 7.29 -5.97 14.26
C VAL A 129 6.93 -6.27 12.82
N ASP A 130 5.63 -6.27 12.52
CA ASP A 130 5.10 -6.54 11.19
C ASP A 130 5.37 -7.96 10.66
N CYS A 131 5.66 -8.88 11.54
CA CYS A 131 5.88 -10.29 11.21
C CYS A 131 5.82 -11.18 12.44
N GLY A 132 5.74 -12.49 12.22
CA GLY A 132 6.03 -13.50 13.25
C GLY A 132 4.84 -14.22 13.82
N SER A 133 3.60 -13.82 13.58
CA SER A 133 2.41 -14.47 14.18
C SER A 133 2.30 -15.96 13.90
N VAL A 134 2.84 -16.44 12.77
CA VAL A 134 2.79 -17.86 12.36
C VAL A 134 4.15 -18.58 12.49
N SER A 135 5.17 -17.93 13.04
CA SER A 135 6.55 -18.44 13.14
C SER A 135 6.77 -19.32 14.39
N ARG A 136 6.02 -20.43 14.49
CA ARG A 136 6.09 -21.33 15.64
C ARG A 136 7.47 -21.94 15.83
N ASP A 137 8.02 -22.53 14.78
CA ASP A 137 9.28 -23.27 14.84
C ASP A 137 10.46 -22.35 15.10
N GLU A 138 10.41 -21.11 14.59
CA GLU A 138 11.43 -20.09 14.77
C GLU A 138 11.40 -19.52 16.17
N THR A 139 10.22 -19.22 16.72
CA THR A 139 10.09 -18.75 18.11
C THR A 139 10.46 -19.83 19.11
N ALA A 140 10.05 -21.09 18.88
CA ALA A 140 10.51 -22.23 19.68
C ALA A 140 12.04 -22.39 19.62
N TYR A 141 12.64 -22.19 18.44
CA TYR A 141 14.08 -22.22 18.27
C TYR A 141 14.78 -21.10 19.06
N ALA A 142 14.28 -19.86 18.97
CA ALA A 142 14.80 -18.73 19.76
C ALA A 142 14.75 -19.06 21.27
N HIS A 143 13.64 -19.58 21.76
CA HIS A 143 13.50 -20.00 23.17
C HIS A 143 14.50 -21.10 23.55
N SER A 144 14.80 -22.05 22.64
CA SER A 144 15.81 -23.09 22.92
C SER A 144 17.23 -22.54 23.08
N LEU A 145 17.51 -21.37 22.49
CA LEU A 145 18.75 -20.62 22.66
C LEU A 145 18.73 -19.66 23.87
N GLY A 146 17.63 -19.62 24.62
CA GLY A 146 17.47 -18.73 25.77
C GLY A 146 17.02 -17.31 25.41
N ILE A 147 16.65 -17.06 24.15
CA ILE A 147 16.18 -15.75 23.67
C ILE A 147 14.65 -15.70 23.87
N GLN A 148 14.17 -14.73 24.64
CA GLN A 148 12.74 -14.48 24.78
C GLN A 148 12.18 -13.73 23.57
N THR A 149 10.89 -13.93 23.27
CA THR A 149 10.22 -13.28 22.15
C THR A 149 8.94 -12.59 22.57
N LEU A 150 8.70 -11.40 21.99
CA LEU A 150 7.42 -10.71 21.97
C LEU A 150 7.06 -10.46 20.50
N VAL A 151 5.97 -11.07 20.03
CA VAL A 151 5.52 -10.93 18.64
C VAL A 151 4.51 -9.80 18.55
N THR A 152 4.76 -8.81 17.67
CA THR A 152 3.76 -7.81 17.26
C THR A 152 3.57 -7.87 15.75
N ASP A 153 2.33 -8.06 15.32
CA ASP A 153 2.01 -8.36 13.93
C ASP A 153 0.57 -7.96 13.60
N HIS A 154 0.21 -7.95 12.34
CA HIS A 154 -1.15 -7.69 11.86
C HIS A 154 -1.60 -8.64 10.76
N HIS A 155 -0.75 -9.58 10.36
CA HIS A 155 -1.06 -10.55 9.33
C HIS A 155 -2.10 -11.57 9.79
N ASN A 156 -2.78 -12.21 8.84
CA ASN A 156 -3.75 -13.26 9.14
C ASN A 156 -3.08 -14.42 9.87
N VAL A 157 -3.75 -14.92 10.87
CA VAL A 157 -3.24 -16.02 11.71
C VAL A 157 -3.87 -17.34 11.28
N SER A 158 -3.06 -18.39 11.20
CA SER A 158 -3.51 -19.76 10.96
C SER A 158 -3.62 -20.55 12.27
N ASP A 159 -3.91 -21.86 12.18
CA ASP A 159 -3.85 -22.76 13.33
C ASP A 159 -2.42 -22.89 13.89
N ILE A 160 -1.41 -22.61 13.06
CA ILE A 160 0.01 -22.57 13.47
C ILE A 160 0.30 -21.14 13.95
N LYS A 161 0.67 -21.01 15.22
CA LYS A 161 0.96 -19.72 15.86
C LYS A 161 2.36 -19.76 16.49
N ALA A 162 3.00 -18.60 16.57
CA ALA A 162 4.25 -18.41 17.30
C ALA A 162 4.12 -18.87 18.76
N GLU A 163 5.23 -19.29 19.36
CA GLU A 163 5.30 -19.53 20.81
C GLU A 163 5.54 -18.23 21.56
N GLY A 164 4.89 -18.06 22.74
CA GLY A 164 5.02 -16.90 23.59
C GLY A 164 3.87 -15.90 23.43
N LEU A 165 4.14 -14.63 23.74
CA LEU A 165 3.13 -13.57 23.67
C LEU A 165 3.03 -13.02 22.24
N ILE A 166 1.80 -12.98 21.72
CA ILE A 166 1.48 -12.42 20.41
C ILE A 166 0.49 -11.26 20.61
N ILE A 167 0.83 -10.09 20.12
CA ILE A 167 -0.04 -8.92 20.04
C ILE A 167 -0.41 -8.73 18.56
N ASN A 168 -1.61 -9.14 18.19
CA ASN A 168 -2.11 -9.05 16.83
C ASN A 168 -3.65 -8.93 16.86
N PRO A 169 -4.24 -7.83 16.33
CA PRO A 169 -5.69 -7.61 16.37
C PRO A 169 -6.50 -8.62 15.55
N LYS A 170 -5.85 -9.47 14.75
CA LYS A 170 -6.48 -10.55 13.98
C LYS A 170 -6.41 -11.91 14.67
N MET A 171 -5.95 -11.96 15.90
CA MET A 171 -6.04 -13.20 16.70
C MET A 171 -7.51 -13.58 16.90
N PRO A 172 -7.89 -14.87 16.80
CA PRO A 172 -9.29 -15.29 16.90
C PRO A 172 -9.98 -14.88 18.21
N ASP A 173 -9.22 -14.76 19.30
CA ASP A 173 -9.72 -14.41 20.63
C ASP A 173 -9.46 -12.94 21.00
N ASP A 174 -9.03 -12.10 20.04
CA ASP A 174 -8.80 -10.69 20.27
C ASP A 174 -10.12 -9.92 20.26
N SER A 175 -10.29 -9.01 21.20
CA SER A 175 -11.47 -8.18 21.34
C SER A 175 -11.25 -6.72 20.95
N TYR A 176 -10.11 -6.41 20.36
CA TYR A 176 -9.82 -5.07 19.89
C TYR A 176 -10.84 -4.61 18.85
N PRO A 177 -11.44 -3.41 19.00
CA PRO A 177 -12.58 -3.01 18.16
C PRO A 177 -12.26 -2.87 16.68
N PHE A 178 -10.99 -2.73 16.31
CA PHE A 178 -10.55 -2.50 14.93
C PHE A 178 -9.37 -3.41 14.55
N ASN A 179 -9.62 -4.41 13.72
CA ASN A 179 -8.60 -5.37 13.27
C ASN A 179 -7.82 -4.94 12.02
N GLY A 180 -8.08 -3.73 11.50
CA GLY A 180 -7.48 -3.18 10.29
C GLY A 180 -6.19 -2.41 10.49
N LEU A 181 -5.53 -2.50 11.65
CA LEU A 181 -4.23 -1.85 11.87
C LEU A 181 -3.15 -2.45 10.96
N ALA A 182 -2.20 -1.61 10.47
CA ALA A 182 -0.93 -2.05 9.89
C ALA A 182 0.01 -2.57 10.97
N GLY A 183 1.11 -3.24 10.60
CA GLY A 183 2.14 -3.65 11.56
C GLY A 183 2.69 -2.46 12.34
N VAL A 184 2.96 -1.34 11.69
CA VAL A 184 3.36 -0.10 12.36
C VAL A 184 2.26 0.47 13.25
N GLY A 185 1.00 0.22 12.93
CA GLY A 185 -0.15 0.57 13.79
C GLY A 185 -0.12 -0.21 15.09
N VAL A 186 0.15 -1.51 15.04
CA VAL A 186 0.32 -2.38 16.22
C VAL A 186 1.54 -1.95 17.04
N ALA A 187 2.68 -1.70 16.38
CA ALA A 187 3.89 -1.16 17.03
C ALA A 187 3.62 0.20 17.70
N TYR A 188 2.84 1.06 17.06
CA TYR A 188 2.42 2.34 17.64
C TYR A 188 1.52 2.15 18.86
N LYS A 189 0.63 1.16 18.87
CA LYS A 189 -0.17 0.80 20.05
C LYS A 189 0.71 0.30 21.19
N LEU A 190 1.72 -0.51 20.90
CA LEU A 190 2.70 -0.94 21.91
C LEU A 190 3.46 0.29 22.46
N ALA A 191 3.89 1.20 21.62
CA ALA A 191 4.55 2.45 22.05
C ALA A 191 3.64 3.33 22.94
N LEU A 192 2.35 3.44 22.61
CA LEU A 192 1.37 4.14 23.43
C LEU A 192 1.17 3.45 24.79
N ALA A 193 1.09 2.11 24.82
CA ALA A 193 0.97 1.34 26.06
C ALA A 193 2.20 1.54 26.95
N ILE A 194 3.41 1.43 26.37
CA ILE A 194 4.67 1.72 27.07
C ILE A 194 4.64 3.14 27.65
N SER A 195 4.23 4.14 26.87
CA SER A 195 4.21 5.55 27.32
C SER A 195 3.26 5.84 28.48
N ARG A 196 2.29 4.97 28.74
CA ARG A 196 1.39 5.06 29.90
C ARG A 196 1.99 4.48 31.19
N VAL A 197 2.93 3.56 31.07
CA VAL A 197 3.60 2.87 32.18
C VAL A 197 4.97 3.49 32.48
N ARG A 198 5.69 3.90 31.44
CA ARG A 198 7.04 4.49 31.54
C ARG A 198 7.09 5.80 30.75
N GLU A 199 7.76 6.81 31.27
CA GLU A 199 7.88 8.09 30.60
C GLU A 199 8.70 7.97 29.31
N VAL A 200 8.05 8.28 28.17
CA VAL A 200 8.68 8.41 26.85
C VAL A 200 8.64 9.89 26.47
N PRO A 201 9.73 10.47 25.95
CA PRO A 201 9.77 11.88 25.59
C PRO A 201 8.67 12.24 24.58
N LYS A 202 7.98 13.36 24.81
CA LYS A 202 6.91 13.83 23.92
C LYS A 202 7.39 14.10 22.49
N SER A 203 8.66 14.46 22.32
CA SER A 203 9.30 14.63 21.01
C SER A 203 9.35 13.31 20.25
N VAL A 204 9.69 12.20 20.92
CA VAL A 204 9.68 10.85 20.35
C VAL A 204 8.26 10.47 19.94
N MET A 205 7.28 10.63 20.83
CA MET A 205 5.88 10.31 20.55
C MET A 205 5.32 11.12 19.36
N ALA A 206 5.73 12.37 19.21
CA ALA A 206 5.32 13.21 18.08
C ALA A 206 6.01 12.81 16.77
N GLU A 207 7.23 12.33 16.83
CA GLU A 207 7.98 11.87 15.65
C GLU A 207 7.49 10.51 15.16
N ILE A 208 7.20 9.57 16.07
CA ILE A 208 6.68 8.25 15.68
C ILE A 208 5.28 8.31 15.07
N LEU A 209 4.49 9.35 15.37
CA LEU A 209 3.21 9.59 14.71
C LEU A 209 3.38 9.84 13.20
N GLU A 210 4.48 10.46 12.78
CA GLU A 210 4.81 10.64 11.35
C GLU A 210 5.19 9.32 10.69
N LEU A 211 5.91 8.43 11.40
CA LEU A 211 6.31 7.11 10.89
C LEU A 211 5.12 6.16 10.75
N VAL A 212 4.24 6.09 11.77
CA VAL A 212 3.04 5.25 11.67
C VAL A 212 2.13 5.69 10.53
N THR A 213 2.10 6.99 10.21
CA THR A 213 1.37 7.51 9.06
C THR A 213 1.92 6.96 7.75
N VAL A 214 3.24 6.96 7.59
CA VAL A 214 3.90 6.49 6.36
C VAL A 214 3.68 4.99 6.18
N GLY A 215 3.88 4.17 7.21
CA GLY A 215 3.72 2.72 7.12
C GLY A 215 2.26 2.32 6.87
N THR A 216 1.30 2.88 7.63
CA THR A 216 -0.13 2.59 7.45
C THR A 216 -0.62 2.89 6.03
N VAL A 217 -0.18 4.01 5.44
CA VAL A 217 -0.53 4.36 4.05
C VAL A 217 0.16 3.43 3.05
N ALA A 218 1.41 3.07 3.30
CA ALA A 218 2.21 2.24 2.39
C ALA A 218 1.74 0.78 2.34
N ASP A 219 1.23 0.25 3.45
CA ASP A 219 0.69 -1.11 3.56
C ASP A 219 -0.74 -1.24 3.03
N ILE A 220 -1.30 -0.15 2.51
CA ILE A 220 -2.63 -0.13 1.87
C ILE A 220 -3.71 -0.64 2.84
N MET A 221 -3.62 -0.27 4.11
CA MET A 221 -4.62 -0.62 5.11
C MET A 221 -5.89 0.23 4.97
N PRO A 222 -7.05 -0.28 5.44
CA PRO A 222 -8.31 0.47 5.38
C PRO A 222 -8.15 1.89 5.93
N MET A 223 -8.48 2.92 5.13
CA MET A 223 -8.39 4.33 5.52
C MET A 223 -9.66 4.80 6.24
N LEU A 224 -10.12 3.95 7.14
CA LEU A 224 -11.30 4.11 7.97
C LEU A 224 -10.92 4.02 9.46
N ASP A 225 -11.88 4.28 10.32
CA ASP A 225 -11.79 4.08 11.76
C ASP A 225 -10.50 4.69 12.36
N GLU A 226 -9.76 3.97 13.16
CA GLU A 226 -8.57 4.45 13.85
C GLU A 226 -7.41 4.75 12.90
N ASN A 227 -7.24 3.99 11.81
CA ASN A 227 -6.22 4.28 10.80
C ASN A 227 -6.41 5.68 10.20
N ARG A 228 -7.65 6.04 9.88
CA ARG A 228 -7.95 7.38 9.39
C ARG A 228 -7.56 8.46 10.40
N THR A 229 -7.87 8.26 11.68
CA THR A 229 -7.49 9.17 12.75
C THR A 229 -5.97 9.32 12.85
N ILE A 230 -5.24 8.19 12.87
CA ILE A 230 -3.77 8.16 12.94
C ILE A 230 -3.17 8.92 11.75
N VAL A 231 -3.59 8.57 10.52
CA VAL A 231 -3.05 9.17 9.30
C VAL A 231 -3.39 10.65 9.22
N LYS A 232 -4.62 11.06 9.55
CA LYS A 232 -5.03 12.47 9.55
C LYS A 232 -4.24 13.31 10.56
N CYS A 233 -4.02 12.78 11.76
CA CYS A 233 -3.21 13.43 12.79
C CYS A 233 -1.73 13.49 12.40
N GLY A 234 -1.19 12.42 11.81
CA GLY A 234 0.20 12.36 11.37
C GLY A 234 0.49 13.27 10.16
N LEU A 235 -0.38 13.28 9.15
CA LEU A 235 -0.27 14.25 8.05
C LEU A 235 -0.27 15.68 8.58
N ARG A 236 -1.14 15.98 9.54
CA ARG A 236 -1.14 17.29 10.19
C ARG A 236 0.18 17.57 10.92
N SER A 237 0.79 16.59 11.59
CA SER A 237 2.11 16.74 12.21
C SER A 237 3.16 17.07 11.17
N ILE A 238 3.17 16.34 10.05
CA ILE A 238 4.06 16.58 8.92
C ILE A 238 3.86 18.00 8.35
N HIS A 239 2.63 18.42 8.13
CA HIS A 239 2.31 19.78 7.62
C HIS A 239 2.82 20.89 8.55
N LEU A 240 2.88 20.66 9.85
CA LEU A 240 3.35 21.64 10.84
C LEU A 240 4.87 21.70 10.97
N GLY A 241 5.62 20.83 10.30
CA GLY A 241 7.07 20.94 10.30
C GLY A 241 7.86 19.67 10.03
N CYS A 242 7.23 18.51 9.96
CA CYS A 242 7.87 17.19 9.76
C CYS A 242 9.13 17.02 10.63
N ARG A 243 8.99 16.41 11.79
CA ARG A 243 10.05 16.31 12.81
C ARG A 243 11.13 15.33 12.45
N ASN A 244 10.74 14.23 11.78
CA ASN A 244 11.71 13.27 11.30
C ASN A 244 12.54 13.86 10.15
N LYS A 245 13.84 14.07 10.39
CA LYS A 245 14.75 14.70 9.43
C LYS A 245 14.86 13.91 8.13
N GLY A 246 14.95 12.58 8.24
CA GLY A 246 15.04 11.68 7.09
C GLY A 246 13.80 11.74 6.22
N LEU A 247 12.60 11.64 6.83
CA LEU A 247 11.34 11.76 6.12
C LEU A 247 11.20 13.14 5.44
N ARG A 248 11.50 14.21 6.17
CA ARG A 248 11.48 15.56 5.65
C ARG A 248 12.33 15.71 4.39
N LYS A 249 13.57 15.24 4.47
CA LYS A 249 14.52 15.31 3.35
C LYS A 249 14.06 14.47 2.16
N LEU A 250 13.51 13.27 2.41
CA LEU A 250 13.01 12.39 1.35
C LEU A 250 11.80 13.03 0.63
N ILE A 251 10.90 13.71 1.37
CA ILE A 251 9.79 14.48 0.80
C ILE A 251 10.34 15.58 -0.11
N ASP A 252 11.26 16.41 0.37
CA ASP A 252 11.85 17.52 -0.37
C ASP A 252 12.53 17.02 -1.67
N LEU A 253 13.35 15.98 -1.59
CA LEU A 253 14.05 15.37 -2.74
C LEU A 253 13.10 14.65 -3.71
N SER A 254 11.90 14.31 -3.26
CA SER A 254 10.84 13.76 -4.11
C SER A 254 10.09 14.83 -4.90
N GLY A 255 10.43 16.10 -4.70
CA GLY A 255 9.74 17.23 -5.33
C GLY A 255 8.37 17.51 -4.72
N LEU A 256 8.10 17.04 -3.50
CA LEU A 256 6.84 17.21 -2.78
C LEU A 256 6.98 18.31 -1.71
N ASP A 257 5.87 18.94 -1.37
CA ASP A 257 5.81 19.91 -0.27
C ASP A 257 5.18 19.26 0.97
N TYR A 258 5.96 19.10 2.03
CA TYR A 258 5.47 18.53 3.28
C TYR A 258 4.25 19.27 3.85
N ARG A 259 4.08 20.58 3.55
CA ARG A 259 2.94 21.40 4.03
C ARG A 259 1.62 21.05 3.39
N THR A 260 1.64 20.37 2.25
CA THR A 260 0.45 19.99 1.48
C THR A 260 0.43 18.50 1.14
N LEU A 261 1.30 17.70 1.78
CA LEU A 261 1.46 16.27 1.53
C LEU A 261 0.13 15.53 1.76
N ARG A 262 -0.25 14.69 0.80
CA ARG A 262 -1.45 13.83 0.87
C ARG A 262 -1.06 12.37 1.07
N SER A 263 -2.04 11.54 1.42
CA SER A 263 -1.84 10.08 1.49
C SER A 263 -1.36 9.51 0.15
N SER A 264 -1.90 9.97 -0.97
CA SER A 264 -1.47 9.59 -2.32
C SER A 264 0.01 9.91 -2.59
N ASP A 265 0.53 11.03 -2.09
CA ASP A 265 1.94 11.39 -2.23
C ASP A 265 2.85 10.42 -1.47
N ILE A 266 2.38 9.93 -0.32
CA ILE A 266 3.08 8.87 0.43
C ILE A 266 3.07 7.57 -0.38
N SER A 267 1.89 7.11 -0.84
CA SER A 267 1.74 5.84 -1.58
C SER A 267 2.55 5.80 -2.87
N PHE A 268 2.56 6.89 -3.64
CA PHE A 268 3.16 6.91 -4.98
C PHE A 268 4.49 7.67 -5.06
N GLY A 269 4.75 8.57 -4.13
CA GLY A 269 5.93 9.40 -4.11
C GLY A 269 7.02 8.95 -3.12
N ILE A 270 6.66 8.51 -1.93
CA ILE A 270 7.58 8.18 -0.84
C ILE A 270 7.78 6.67 -0.69
N ALA A 271 6.71 5.91 -0.47
CA ALA A 271 6.78 4.48 -0.21
C ALA A 271 7.54 3.67 -1.29
N PRO A 272 7.40 3.95 -2.61
CA PRO A 272 8.15 3.22 -3.64
C PRO A 272 9.67 3.40 -3.56
N LYS A 273 10.16 4.53 -3.01
CA LYS A 273 11.60 4.79 -2.84
C LYS A 273 12.16 3.96 -1.68
N ILE A 274 11.42 3.88 -0.58
CA ILE A 274 11.81 3.06 0.58
C ILE A 274 11.76 1.58 0.19
N ASN A 275 10.67 1.11 -0.42
CA ASN A 275 10.51 -0.27 -0.88
C ASN A 275 11.57 -0.72 -1.91
N ALA A 276 12.16 0.21 -2.66
CA ALA A 276 13.15 -0.12 -3.67
C ALA A 276 14.44 -0.70 -3.07
N SER A 277 14.86 -0.23 -1.89
CA SER A 277 16.04 -0.75 -1.20
C SER A 277 15.88 -2.22 -0.83
N GLY A 278 14.73 -2.63 -0.27
CA GLY A 278 14.44 -4.03 0.04
C GLY A 278 14.26 -4.92 -1.19
N ARG A 279 13.92 -4.36 -2.36
CA ARG A 279 13.80 -5.12 -3.61
C ARG A 279 15.12 -5.38 -4.31
N LEU A 280 16.08 -4.48 -4.19
CA LEU A 280 17.36 -4.53 -4.92
C LEU A 280 18.58 -4.74 -4.03
N GLY A 281 18.41 -4.70 -2.69
CA GLY A 281 19.53 -4.83 -1.78
C GLY A 281 19.13 -4.72 -0.30
N ASP A 282 19.68 -3.72 0.39
CA ASP A 282 19.60 -3.56 1.84
C ASP A 282 18.42 -2.68 2.26
N ALA A 283 17.37 -3.29 2.82
CA ALA A 283 16.22 -2.59 3.37
C ALA A 283 16.56 -1.75 4.62
N SER A 284 17.65 -2.06 5.32
CA SER A 284 18.07 -1.34 6.54
C SER A 284 18.38 0.14 6.29
N VAL A 285 18.65 0.53 5.04
CA VAL A 285 18.84 1.93 4.64
C VAL A 285 17.60 2.77 5.00
N GLY A 286 16.39 2.22 4.87
CA GLY A 286 15.15 2.90 5.27
C GLY A 286 15.08 3.13 6.78
N VAL A 287 15.45 2.14 7.58
CA VAL A 287 15.52 2.29 9.05
C VAL A 287 16.59 3.32 9.43
N ARG A 288 17.79 3.24 8.84
CA ARG A 288 18.87 4.22 9.07
C ARG A 288 18.42 5.63 8.73
N LEU A 289 17.70 5.83 7.62
CA LEU A 289 17.17 7.14 7.24
C LEU A 289 16.30 7.74 8.35
N PHE A 290 15.38 6.96 8.91
CA PHE A 290 14.46 7.45 9.94
C PHE A 290 15.11 7.63 11.30
N LEU A 291 16.23 6.94 11.57
CA LEU A 291 17.01 7.08 12.80
C LEU A 291 18.13 8.14 12.69
N ALA A 292 18.49 8.55 11.47
CA ALA A 292 19.60 9.46 11.21
C ALA A 292 19.43 10.80 11.96
N SER A 293 20.53 11.23 12.60
CA SER A 293 20.60 12.48 13.36
C SER A 293 21.42 13.56 12.67
N SER A 294 22.42 13.18 11.87
CA SER A 294 23.25 14.09 11.09
C SER A 294 22.72 14.33 9.69
N ASP A 295 23.00 15.49 9.13
CA ASP A 295 22.58 15.82 7.75
C ASP A 295 23.37 14.99 6.72
N GLU A 296 24.60 14.59 7.04
CA GLU A 296 25.44 13.74 6.21
C GLU A 296 24.80 12.36 6.04
N GLU A 297 24.43 11.71 7.13
CA GLU A 297 23.79 10.40 7.14
C GLU A 297 22.42 10.44 6.44
N VAL A 298 21.61 11.48 6.68
CA VAL A 298 20.34 11.70 6.00
C VAL A 298 20.54 11.80 4.48
N ASN A 299 21.54 12.57 4.03
CA ASN A 299 21.80 12.74 2.60
C ASN A 299 22.28 11.42 1.96
N GLU A 300 23.16 10.66 2.63
CA GLU A 300 23.63 9.36 2.16
C GLU A 300 22.47 8.37 1.99
N CYS A 301 21.64 8.20 3.02
CA CYS A 301 20.49 7.31 2.97
C CYS A 301 19.47 7.73 1.89
N CYS A 302 19.16 9.02 1.79
CA CYS A 302 18.25 9.52 0.74
C CYS A 302 18.79 9.26 -0.67
N SER A 303 20.09 9.50 -0.91
CA SER A 303 20.72 9.22 -2.21
C SER A 303 20.58 7.74 -2.55
N SER A 304 20.93 6.85 -1.62
CA SER A 304 20.83 5.40 -1.81
C SER A 304 19.40 4.95 -2.15
N LEU A 305 18.37 5.48 -1.45
CA LEU A 305 16.96 5.15 -1.72
C LEU A 305 16.49 5.66 -3.10
N ILE A 306 16.91 6.86 -3.49
CA ILE A 306 16.56 7.45 -4.78
C ILE A 306 17.20 6.66 -5.91
N ASP A 307 18.49 6.34 -5.80
CA ASP A 307 19.25 5.57 -6.80
C ASP A 307 18.66 4.16 -6.94
N ALA A 308 18.37 3.48 -5.84
CA ALA A 308 17.70 2.18 -5.85
C ALA A 308 16.33 2.25 -6.54
N ASN A 309 15.54 3.30 -6.29
CA ASN A 309 14.24 3.46 -6.94
C ASN A 309 14.35 3.79 -8.44
N GLN A 310 15.36 4.55 -8.85
CA GLN A 310 15.63 4.80 -10.28
C GLN A 310 16.01 3.50 -10.99
N GLU A 311 16.90 2.70 -10.41
CA GLU A 311 17.30 1.41 -10.96
C GLU A 311 16.13 0.42 -10.99
N ARG A 312 15.33 0.36 -9.91
CA ARG A 312 14.12 -0.45 -9.90
C ARG A 312 13.17 -0.08 -11.04
N ARG A 313 12.97 1.24 -11.29
CA ARG A 313 12.13 1.72 -12.40
C ARG A 313 12.68 1.29 -13.75
N ARG A 314 13.98 1.43 -13.97
CA ARG A 314 14.66 1.01 -15.20
C ARG A 314 14.49 -0.49 -15.44
N LEU A 315 14.81 -1.33 -14.45
CA LEU A 315 14.66 -2.78 -14.54
C LEU A 315 13.19 -3.20 -14.78
N GLN A 316 12.26 -2.51 -14.13
CA GLN A 316 10.84 -2.75 -14.31
C GLN A 316 10.37 -2.41 -15.73
N GLU A 317 10.79 -1.29 -16.31
CA GLU A 317 10.40 -0.89 -17.66
C GLU A 317 10.99 -1.84 -18.70
N ASP A 318 12.29 -2.15 -18.61
CA ASP A 318 12.94 -3.13 -19.48
C ASP A 318 12.23 -4.51 -19.45
N ALA A 319 11.82 -4.96 -18.27
CA ALA A 319 11.12 -6.24 -18.12
C ALA A 319 9.67 -6.15 -18.62
N TYR A 320 9.00 -5.00 -18.43
CA TYR A 320 7.63 -4.79 -18.90
C TYR A 320 7.56 -4.75 -20.43
N GLU A 321 8.48 -4.02 -21.09
CA GLU A 321 8.55 -3.98 -22.55
C GLU A 321 8.75 -5.38 -23.14
N ARG A 322 9.70 -6.16 -22.61
CA ARG A 322 9.89 -7.57 -23.02
C ARG A 322 8.65 -8.43 -22.76
N GLY A 323 7.96 -8.20 -21.63
CA GLY A 323 6.71 -8.90 -21.31
C GLY A 323 5.62 -8.60 -22.33
N MET A 324 5.45 -7.34 -22.71
CA MET A 324 4.47 -6.91 -23.71
C MET A 324 4.72 -7.50 -25.10
N GLU A 325 5.97 -7.63 -25.54
CA GLU A 325 6.32 -8.28 -26.82
C GLU A 325 5.87 -9.75 -26.88
N LEU A 326 5.77 -10.41 -25.72
CA LEU A 326 5.40 -11.83 -25.62
C LEU A 326 3.89 -12.04 -25.44
N VAL A 327 3.16 -11.03 -24.95
CA VAL A 327 1.74 -11.14 -24.56
C VAL A 327 0.86 -11.62 -25.72
N ASP A 328 1.00 -11.07 -26.91
CA ASP A 328 0.16 -11.46 -28.06
C ASP A 328 0.32 -12.94 -28.43
N GLY A 329 1.54 -13.47 -28.33
CA GLY A 329 1.83 -14.88 -28.55
C GLY A 329 1.29 -15.80 -27.45
N GLU A 330 1.22 -15.30 -26.20
CA GLU A 330 0.63 -16.04 -25.07
C GLU A 330 -0.90 -16.04 -25.13
N LEU A 331 -1.53 -14.92 -25.51
CA LEU A 331 -2.99 -14.84 -25.72
C LEU A 331 -3.51 -15.83 -26.78
N GLN A 332 -2.69 -16.14 -27.81
CA GLN A 332 -3.03 -17.17 -28.79
C GLN A 332 -3.04 -18.58 -28.22
N LYS A 333 -2.39 -18.82 -27.08
CA LYS A 333 -2.32 -20.12 -26.40
C LYS A 333 -3.43 -20.32 -25.37
N GLY A 334 -4.05 -19.25 -24.89
CA GLY A 334 -5.14 -19.25 -23.93
C GLY A 334 -5.22 -17.97 -23.11
N ASP A 335 -6.16 -17.94 -22.18
CA ASP A 335 -6.48 -16.77 -21.35
C ASP A 335 -5.73 -16.74 -20.00
N PHE A 336 -4.99 -17.79 -19.65
CA PHE A 336 -4.06 -17.77 -18.54
C PHE A 336 -2.65 -17.43 -19.05
N ILE A 337 -2.23 -16.19 -18.85
CA ILE A 337 -1.03 -15.68 -19.48
C ILE A 337 0.22 -16.05 -18.67
N THR A 338 1.16 -16.75 -19.29
CA THR A 338 2.43 -17.11 -18.67
C THR A 338 3.58 -16.56 -19.51
N VAL A 339 4.22 -15.49 -19.02
CA VAL A 339 5.32 -14.81 -19.69
C VAL A 339 6.66 -15.22 -19.09
N GLU A 340 7.58 -15.69 -19.90
CA GLU A 340 8.93 -16.01 -19.47
C GLU A 340 9.86 -14.82 -19.72
N ILE A 341 10.37 -14.20 -18.64
CA ILE A 341 11.28 -13.08 -18.70
C ILE A 341 12.59 -13.48 -17.99
N ASN A 342 13.57 -13.89 -18.81
CA ASN A 342 14.90 -14.22 -18.32
C ASN A 342 15.78 -12.97 -18.16
N ASP A 343 16.85 -13.11 -17.40
CA ASP A 343 17.85 -12.03 -17.17
C ASP A 343 17.24 -10.74 -16.58
N SER A 344 16.14 -10.86 -15.82
CA SER A 344 15.51 -9.77 -15.09
C SER A 344 15.63 -9.99 -13.58
N HIS A 345 15.75 -8.90 -12.86
CA HIS A 345 15.87 -8.93 -11.40
C HIS A 345 14.56 -9.42 -10.74
N GLU A 346 14.62 -10.46 -9.92
CA GLU A 346 13.44 -11.10 -9.27
C GLU A 346 12.57 -10.08 -8.53
N GLY A 347 13.18 -9.08 -7.88
CA GLY A 347 12.48 -8.05 -7.10
C GLY A 347 11.49 -7.17 -7.88
N VAL A 348 11.55 -7.17 -9.24
CA VAL A 348 10.64 -6.37 -10.08
C VAL A 348 9.58 -7.20 -10.79
N LEU A 349 9.73 -8.52 -10.91
CA LEU A 349 8.83 -9.37 -11.71
C LEU A 349 7.38 -9.32 -11.22
N GLY A 350 7.15 -9.24 -9.91
CA GLY A 350 5.79 -9.10 -9.36
C GLY A 350 5.11 -7.76 -9.72
N ILE A 351 5.88 -6.70 -9.92
CA ILE A 351 5.36 -5.41 -10.39
C ILE A 351 5.03 -5.51 -11.88
N VAL A 352 5.87 -6.18 -12.65
CA VAL A 352 5.65 -6.43 -14.09
C VAL A 352 4.40 -7.27 -14.31
N ALA A 353 4.23 -8.37 -13.55
CA ALA A 353 3.01 -9.17 -13.59
C ALA A 353 1.74 -8.35 -13.32
N GLY A 354 1.81 -7.42 -12.34
CA GLY A 354 0.71 -6.49 -12.04
C GLY A 354 0.38 -5.56 -13.20
N LYS A 355 1.39 -4.93 -13.81
CA LYS A 355 1.19 -4.04 -14.96
C LYS A 355 0.66 -4.77 -16.21
N LEU A 356 1.17 -5.98 -16.48
CA LEU A 356 0.68 -6.80 -17.58
C LEU A 356 -0.78 -7.18 -17.35
N ARG A 357 -1.12 -7.67 -16.15
CA ARG A 357 -2.50 -7.99 -15.75
C ARG A 357 -3.44 -6.79 -15.94
N GLU A 358 -3.01 -5.60 -15.51
CA GLU A 358 -3.80 -4.38 -15.65
C GLU A 358 -4.04 -4.01 -17.13
N LYS A 359 -3.03 -4.14 -18.00
CA LYS A 359 -3.14 -3.82 -19.43
C LYS A 359 -4.02 -4.81 -20.20
N ILE A 360 -3.97 -6.10 -19.87
CA ILE A 360 -4.64 -7.15 -20.66
C ILE A 360 -5.92 -7.71 -20.01
N ASN A 361 -6.18 -7.33 -18.76
CA ASN A 361 -7.30 -7.82 -17.94
C ASN A 361 -7.43 -9.36 -17.95
N ARG A 362 -6.31 -10.05 -17.67
CA ARG A 362 -6.22 -11.51 -17.58
C ARG A 362 -5.32 -11.89 -16.39
N PRO A 363 -5.47 -13.08 -15.80
CA PRO A 363 -4.48 -13.62 -14.88
C PRO A 363 -3.12 -13.73 -15.56
N VAL A 364 -2.08 -13.18 -14.95
CA VAL A 364 -0.71 -13.19 -15.49
C VAL A 364 0.23 -13.80 -14.48
N VAL A 365 1.06 -14.72 -14.96
CA VAL A 365 2.24 -15.23 -14.26
C VAL A 365 3.48 -14.84 -15.05
N VAL A 366 4.42 -14.19 -14.39
CA VAL A 366 5.77 -13.96 -14.92
C VAL A 366 6.69 -14.98 -14.30
N ILE A 367 7.40 -15.74 -15.12
CA ILE A 367 8.38 -16.72 -14.71
C ILE A 367 9.78 -16.32 -15.17
N SER A 368 10.77 -16.66 -14.35
CA SER A 368 12.19 -16.47 -14.70
C SER A 368 12.97 -17.75 -14.38
N ARG A 369 13.82 -18.14 -15.32
CA ARG A 369 14.58 -19.38 -15.22
C ARG A 369 15.84 -19.17 -14.37
N ASN A 370 16.04 -20.12 -13.43
CA ASN A 370 17.26 -20.23 -12.66
C ASN A 370 17.73 -21.67 -12.67
N LYS A 371 18.65 -22.01 -13.60
CA LYS A 371 19.15 -23.36 -13.86
C LYS A 371 18.02 -24.35 -14.19
N ASP A 372 17.74 -25.29 -13.29
CA ASP A 372 16.76 -26.37 -13.46
C ASP A 372 15.39 -26.04 -12.83
N ILE A 373 15.21 -24.82 -12.35
CA ILE A 373 13.97 -24.36 -11.75
C ILE A 373 13.51 -23.04 -12.38
N TYR A 374 12.21 -22.77 -12.27
CA TYR A 374 11.62 -21.44 -12.50
C TYR A 374 11.10 -20.87 -11.21
N LYS A 375 11.37 -19.61 -10.97
CA LYS A 375 10.66 -18.79 -10.00
C LYS A 375 9.54 -18.05 -10.71
N GLY A 376 8.32 -18.13 -10.21
CA GLY A 376 7.13 -17.51 -10.76
C GLY A 376 6.48 -16.55 -9.77
N THR A 377 5.92 -15.49 -10.31
CA THR A 377 5.08 -14.56 -9.57
C THR A 377 3.84 -14.24 -10.38
N GLY A 378 2.67 -14.38 -9.77
CA GLY A 378 1.38 -14.20 -10.43
C GLY A 378 0.60 -13.02 -9.87
N ARG A 379 -0.23 -12.46 -10.75
CA ARG A 379 -1.24 -11.45 -10.40
C ARG A 379 -2.53 -11.80 -11.11
N SER A 380 -3.66 -11.69 -10.38
CA SER A 380 -4.97 -12.04 -10.90
C SER A 380 -5.91 -10.83 -11.01
N ILE A 381 -6.96 -11.02 -11.79
CA ILE A 381 -8.14 -10.16 -11.85
C ILE A 381 -9.10 -10.53 -10.71
N PRO A 382 -10.00 -9.62 -10.29
CA PRO A 382 -10.91 -9.87 -9.16
C PRO A 382 -11.79 -11.11 -9.28
N THR A 383 -12.18 -11.47 -10.51
CA THR A 383 -13.05 -12.59 -10.83
C THR A 383 -12.35 -13.96 -10.77
N VAL A 384 -11.01 -14.02 -10.65
CA VAL A 384 -10.24 -15.27 -10.67
C VAL A 384 -9.37 -15.38 -9.42
N ASP A 385 -9.67 -16.36 -8.56
CA ASP A 385 -8.85 -16.69 -7.40
C ASP A 385 -7.60 -17.50 -7.83
N LEU A 386 -6.48 -16.78 -7.97
CA LEU A 386 -5.22 -17.33 -8.40
C LEU A 386 -4.66 -18.35 -7.40
N PHE A 387 -4.84 -18.10 -6.10
CA PHE A 387 -4.36 -19.02 -5.07
C PHE A 387 -5.06 -20.37 -5.18
N SER A 388 -6.38 -20.39 -5.18
CA SER A 388 -7.16 -21.61 -5.30
C SER A 388 -6.88 -22.35 -6.61
N MET A 389 -6.65 -21.62 -7.71
CA MET A 389 -6.30 -22.22 -9.00
C MET A 389 -4.94 -22.91 -8.96
N LEU A 390 -3.91 -22.29 -8.41
CA LEU A 390 -2.57 -22.86 -8.29
C LEU A 390 -2.52 -23.98 -7.24
N ASP A 391 -3.28 -23.86 -6.15
CA ASP A 391 -3.32 -24.82 -5.04
C ASP A 391 -3.78 -26.22 -5.47
N LYS A 392 -4.60 -26.33 -6.53
CA LYS A 392 -4.96 -27.61 -7.15
C LYS A 392 -3.73 -28.45 -7.55
N TYR A 393 -2.61 -27.75 -7.82
CA TYR A 393 -1.36 -28.35 -8.30
C TYR A 393 -0.21 -28.21 -7.30
N ARG A 394 -0.53 -28.05 -6.02
CA ARG A 394 0.44 -27.79 -4.93
C ARG A 394 1.63 -28.76 -4.94
N ASP A 395 1.41 -30.02 -5.22
CA ASP A 395 2.45 -31.06 -5.25
C ASP A 395 3.45 -30.93 -6.42
N GLU A 396 3.17 -30.04 -7.38
CA GLU A 396 4.07 -29.77 -8.49
C GLU A 396 5.08 -28.66 -8.17
N PHE A 397 4.81 -27.86 -7.13
CA PHE A 397 5.68 -26.79 -6.71
C PHE A 397 6.73 -27.24 -5.69
N ILE A 398 7.93 -26.69 -5.81
CA ILE A 398 8.98 -26.81 -4.80
C ILE A 398 8.64 -25.91 -3.61
N SER A 399 8.16 -24.69 -3.90
CA SER A 399 7.61 -23.74 -2.93
C SER A 399 6.41 -23.03 -3.56
N PHE A 400 5.40 -22.71 -2.76
CA PHE A 400 4.20 -22.04 -3.20
C PHE A 400 3.56 -21.28 -2.04
N GLY A 401 3.11 -20.05 -2.28
CA GLY A 401 2.39 -19.23 -1.32
C GLY A 401 1.77 -18.00 -1.95
N GLY A 402 0.81 -17.39 -1.25
CA GLY A 402 0.14 -16.18 -1.69
C GLY A 402 -1.30 -16.10 -1.24
N HIS A 403 -2.08 -15.30 -1.98
CA HIS A 403 -3.50 -15.04 -1.76
C HIS A 403 -4.23 -14.98 -3.12
N SER A 404 -5.54 -14.84 -3.11
CA SER A 404 -6.39 -14.83 -4.32
C SER A 404 -5.88 -13.92 -5.45
N ALA A 405 -5.38 -12.73 -5.13
CA ALA A 405 -4.93 -11.74 -6.11
C ALA A 405 -3.46 -11.87 -6.53
N ALA A 406 -2.62 -12.57 -5.72
CA ALA A 406 -1.17 -12.60 -5.92
C ALA A 406 -0.55 -13.85 -5.33
N CYS A 407 0.28 -14.55 -6.11
CA CYS A 407 0.99 -15.75 -5.68
C CYS A 407 2.45 -15.70 -6.12
N GLY A 408 3.31 -16.40 -5.34
CA GLY A 408 4.68 -16.71 -5.69
C GLY A 408 4.93 -18.20 -5.61
N PHE A 409 5.78 -18.74 -6.50
CA PHE A 409 6.11 -20.16 -6.49
C PHE A 409 7.47 -20.46 -7.09
N THR A 410 7.96 -21.65 -6.80
CA THR A 410 9.13 -22.25 -7.45
C THR A 410 8.71 -23.60 -8.01
N VAL A 411 9.07 -23.88 -9.26
CA VAL A 411 8.70 -25.11 -9.97
C VAL A 411 9.87 -25.65 -10.77
N ALA A 412 9.97 -26.98 -10.92
CA ALA A 412 11.00 -27.62 -11.75
C ALA A 412 10.76 -27.30 -13.25
N ALA A 413 11.85 -27.12 -14.00
CA ALA A 413 11.78 -26.66 -15.40
C ALA A 413 11.01 -27.62 -16.32
N ASP A 414 11.07 -28.92 -16.07
CA ASP A 414 10.37 -29.95 -16.84
C ASP A 414 8.84 -29.97 -16.60
N LYS A 415 8.36 -29.32 -15.54
CA LYS A 415 6.93 -29.24 -15.21
C LYS A 415 6.21 -28.03 -15.77
N VAL A 416 6.93 -26.97 -16.15
CA VAL A 416 6.35 -25.65 -16.53
C VAL A 416 5.34 -25.76 -17.66
N ASP A 417 5.68 -26.47 -18.76
CA ASP A 417 4.79 -26.59 -19.93
C ASP A 417 3.51 -27.39 -19.63
N ALA A 418 3.60 -28.38 -18.74
CA ALA A 418 2.43 -29.13 -18.30
C ALA A 418 1.53 -28.27 -17.41
N LEU A 419 2.12 -27.53 -16.48
CA LEU A 419 1.41 -26.62 -15.59
C LEU A 419 0.70 -25.51 -16.39
N ARG A 420 1.39 -24.92 -17.37
CA ARG A 420 0.83 -23.89 -18.26
C ARG A 420 -0.43 -24.37 -19.00
N ARG A 421 -0.42 -25.62 -19.51
CA ARG A 421 -1.61 -26.21 -20.16
C ARG A 421 -2.75 -26.40 -19.18
N LYS A 422 -2.49 -26.97 -18.00
CA LYS A 422 -3.52 -27.20 -16.97
C LYS A 422 -4.17 -25.90 -16.52
N LEU A 423 -3.40 -24.83 -16.31
CA LEU A 423 -3.93 -23.52 -15.93
C LEU A 423 -4.77 -22.88 -17.05
N ASN A 424 -4.42 -23.11 -18.32
CA ASN A 424 -5.25 -22.70 -19.44
C ASN A 424 -6.52 -23.53 -19.58
N ASP A 425 -6.49 -24.83 -19.29
CA ASP A 425 -7.69 -25.67 -19.24
C ASP A 425 -8.63 -25.20 -18.12
N ASP A 426 -8.10 -24.92 -16.92
CA ASP A 426 -8.88 -24.42 -15.78
C ASP A 426 -9.54 -23.06 -16.07
N ILE A 427 -8.82 -22.09 -16.69
CA ILE A 427 -9.41 -20.80 -17.04
C ILE A 427 -10.45 -20.93 -18.13
N ALA A 428 -10.24 -21.83 -19.10
CA ALA A 428 -11.25 -22.11 -20.13
C ALA A 428 -12.52 -22.74 -19.58
N ASP A 429 -12.43 -23.50 -18.49
CA ASP A 429 -13.60 -23.99 -17.76
C ASP A 429 -14.36 -22.85 -17.11
N LEU A 430 -13.67 -21.92 -16.43
CA LEU A 430 -14.30 -20.73 -15.85
C LEU A 430 -14.97 -19.83 -16.91
N VAL A 431 -14.32 -19.63 -18.05
CA VAL A 431 -14.93 -18.87 -19.19
C VAL A 431 -16.19 -19.55 -19.72
N ARG A 432 -16.24 -20.89 -19.73
CA ARG A 432 -17.45 -21.62 -20.14
C ARG A 432 -18.60 -21.48 -19.13
N GLU A 433 -18.28 -21.32 -17.86
CA GLU A 433 -19.27 -21.10 -16.80
C GLU A 433 -19.77 -19.64 -16.80
N ASP A 434 -18.89 -18.69 -17.07
CA ASP A 434 -19.19 -17.26 -17.14
C ASP A 434 -18.33 -16.57 -18.22
N GLU A 435 -18.93 -16.27 -19.36
CA GLU A 435 -18.27 -15.58 -20.48
C GLU A 435 -17.86 -14.14 -20.11
N SER A 436 -18.42 -13.57 -19.06
CA SER A 436 -18.15 -12.18 -18.64
C SER A 436 -16.95 -12.03 -17.71
N ILE A 437 -16.25 -13.12 -17.30
CA ILE A 437 -15.18 -13.06 -16.30
C ILE A 437 -14.05 -12.07 -16.65
N PHE A 438 -13.92 -11.70 -17.92
CA PHE A 438 -12.93 -10.73 -18.41
C PHE A 438 -13.55 -9.39 -18.77
N GLU A 439 -14.85 -9.20 -18.61
CA GLU A 439 -15.45 -7.88 -18.76
C GLU A 439 -14.95 -6.97 -17.63
N SER A 440 -14.62 -5.74 -17.98
CA SER A 440 -14.22 -4.74 -16.98
C SER A 440 -15.48 -4.19 -16.33
N ASP A 441 -15.63 -4.41 -15.03
CA ASP A 441 -16.60 -3.66 -14.24
C ASP A 441 -16.09 -2.23 -14.03
N TYR A 442 -16.82 -1.29 -14.60
CA TYR A 442 -16.54 0.13 -14.42
C TYR A 442 -17.24 0.65 -13.17
N GLU A 443 -16.59 0.46 -12.02
CA GLU A 443 -17.11 0.93 -10.74
C GLU A 443 -17.02 2.46 -10.61
N TYR A 444 -18.08 3.05 -10.07
CA TYR A 444 -18.14 4.46 -9.73
C TYR A 444 -19.01 4.68 -8.49
N ASP A 445 -18.72 5.77 -7.77
CA ASP A 445 -19.41 6.07 -6.51
C ASP A 445 -20.77 6.78 -6.74
N ALA A 446 -20.87 7.59 -7.79
CA ALA A 446 -22.10 8.30 -8.11
C ALA A 446 -22.15 8.76 -9.57
N GLU A 447 -23.38 8.87 -10.12
CA GLU A 447 -23.64 9.49 -11.43
C GLU A 447 -23.98 10.98 -11.25
N ILE A 448 -23.34 11.83 -12.06
CA ILE A 448 -23.53 13.29 -12.02
C ILE A 448 -23.62 13.88 -13.43
N GLY A 449 -24.25 15.06 -13.54
CA GLY A 449 -24.16 15.88 -14.73
C GLY A 449 -22.92 16.79 -14.73
N VAL A 450 -22.53 17.27 -15.91
CA VAL A 450 -21.41 18.25 -16.00
C VAL A 450 -21.72 19.55 -15.21
N CYS A 451 -23.00 19.93 -15.07
CA CYS A 451 -23.42 21.09 -14.28
C CYS A 451 -23.19 20.91 -12.77
N ASP A 452 -23.09 19.68 -12.27
CA ASP A 452 -22.85 19.38 -10.86
C ASP A 452 -21.36 19.51 -10.49
N LEU A 453 -20.48 19.53 -11.49
CA LEU A 453 -19.05 19.74 -11.32
C LEU A 453 -18.73 21.19 -10.93
N THR A 454 -18.98 21.52 -9.70
CA THR A 454 -18.74 22.84 -9.12
C THR A 454 -17.47 22.86 -8.27
N LEU A 455 -16.93 24.05 -8.00
CA LEU A 455 -15.85 24.20 -7.00
C LEU A 455 -16.29 23.66 -5.63
N GLY A 456 -17.55 23.85 -5.25
CA GLY A 456 -18.10 23.33 -4.00
C GLY A 456 -18.04 21.80 -3.91
N LEU A 457 -18.37 21.10 -5.00
CA LEU A 457 -18.23 19.63 -5.06
C LEU A 457 -16.75 19.22 -4.94
N ALA A 458 -15.86 19.85 -5.70
CA ALA A 458 -14.44 19.53 -5.66
C ALA A 458 -13.80 19.84 -4.28
N GLU A 459 -14.25 20.90 -3.61
CA GLU A 459 -13.86 21.20 -2.22
C GLU A 459 -14.36 20.13 -1.24
N ALA A 460 -15.60 19.68 -1.41
CA ALA A 460 -16.18 18.64 -0.57
C ALA A 460 -15.47 17.30 -0.76
N VAL A 461 -15.04 16.96 -1.98
CA VAL A 461 -14.18 15.78 -2.23
C VAL A 461 -12.88 15.85 -1.41
N THR A 462 -12.27 17.04 -1.25
CA THR A 462 -11.05 17.16 -0.43
C THR A 462 -11.27 16.88 1.06
N LEU A 463 -12.51 16.97 1.55
CA LEU A 463 -12.82 16.65 2.96
C LEU A 463 -12.74 15.14 3.24
N LEU A 464 -12.77 14.31 2.21
CA LEU A 464 -12.60 12.85 2.32
C LEU A 464 -11.15 12.46 2.63
N GLU A 465 -10.17 13.38 2.45
CA GLU A 465 -8.78 13.12 2.82
C GLU A 465 -8.60 12.85 4.34
N PRO A 466 -7.69 11.93 4.71
CA PRO A 466 -6.83 11.11 3.85
C PRO A 466 -7.63 10.02 3.12
N CYS A 467 -7.33 9.86 1.83
CA CYS A 467 -7.89 8.81 1.00
C CYS A 467 -6.96 7.60 0.92
N GLY A 468 -7.52 6.44 0.66
CA GLY A 468 -6.81 5.15 0.57
C GLY A 468 -7.80 4.01 0.43
N LYS A 469 -7.39 2.78 0.73
CA LYS A 469 -8.25 1.60 0.67
C LYS A 469 -9.51 1.81 1.52
N ASP A 470 -10.65 1.41 1.01
CA ASP A 470 -11.99 1.53 1.59
C ASP A 470 -12.47 2.99 1.80
N ASN A 471 -11.64 3.97 1.47
CA ASN A 471 -11.96 5.39 1.39
C ASN A 471 -11.22 6.05 0.21
N GLU A 472 -11.47 5.54 -0.99
CA GLU A 472 -10.88 6.03 -2.23
C GLU A 472 -11.37 7.44 -2.56
N VAL A 473 -10.61 8.16 -3.42
CA VAL A 473 -11.11 9.40 -4.02
C VAL A 473 -12.33 9.05 -4.89
N PRO A 474 -13.48 9.71 -4.70
CA PRO A 474 -14.70 9.37 -5.44
C PRO A 474 -14.53 9.42 -6.96
N VAL A 475 -15.03 8.39 -7.61
CA VAL A 475 -15.16 8.30 -9.06
C VAL A 475 -16.59 8.64 -9.44
N PHE A 476 -16.75 9.68 -10.23
CA PHE A 476 -18.04 10.08 -10.76
C PHE A 476 -18.23 9.56 -12.19
N ALA A 477 -19.44 9.09 -12.50
CA ALA A 477 -19.85 8.75 -13.86
C ALA A 477 -20.57 9.94 -14.49
N ILE A 478 -20.16 10.32 -15.70
CA ILE A 478 -20.82 11.33 -16.54
C ILE A 478 -21.19 10.64 -17.85
N ARG A 479 -22.48 10.42 -18.07
CA ARG A 479 -22.94 9.71 -19.26
C ARG A 479 -23.17 10.64 -20.43
N ASN A 480 -22.89 10.13 -21.62
CA ASN A 480 -23.26 10.76 -22.90
C ASN A 480 -22.82 12.23 -23.01
N ALA A 481 -21.64 12.55 -22.51
CA ALA A 481 -21.08 13.88 -22.53
C ALA A 481 -20.51 14.26 -23.90
N ASP A 482 -20.67 15.52 -24.31
CA ASP A 482 -20.09 16.09 -25.52
C ASP A 482 -18.60 16.37 -25.31
N ILE A 483 -17.75 15.87 -26.20
CA ILE A 483 -16.31 16.04 -26.17
C ILE A 483 -15.86 17.07 -27.20
N SER A 484 -15.08 18.07 -26.80
CA SER A 484 -14.54 19.08 -27.68
C SER A 484 -13.12 19.50 -27.31
N GLY A 485 -12.40 20.14 -28.22
CA GLY A 485 -11.08 20.71 -27.94
C GLY A 485 -10.01 19.72 -27.57
N TRP A 486 -10.10 18.47 -28.06
CA TRP A 486 -9.12 17.42 -27.80
C TRP A 486 -7.70 17.85 -28.19
N ARG A 487 -6.75 17.70 -27.29
CA ARG A 487 -5.32 18.00 -27.50
C ARG A 487 -4.48 16.96 -26.82
N PHE A 488 -3.60 16.32 -27.59
CA PHE A 488 -2.57 15.48 -27.02
C PHE A 488 -1.53 16.30 -26.28
N LEU A 489 -1.18 15.85 -25.09
CA LEU A 489 -0.06 16.38 -24.32
C LEU A 489 1.24 15.67 -24.73
N LYS A 490 2.39 16.18 -24.28
CA LYS A 490 3.68 15.52 -24.57
C LYS A 490 3.63 14.04 -24.19
N ASN A 491 4.40 13.19 -24.88
CA ASN A 491 4.54 11.74 -24.76
C ASN A 491 3.63 10.91 -25.68
N GLU A 492 3.93 10.92 -26.99
CA GLU A 492 3.47 9.89 -27.95
C GLU A 492 1.96 9.59 -27.91
N ASN A 493 1.12 10.62 -27.74
CA ASN A 493 -0.34 10.50 -27.66
C ASN A 493 -0.87 9.67 -26.46
N LYS A 494 -0.04 9.43 -25.44
CA LYS A 494 -0.48 8.70 -24.24
C LYS A 494 -1.39 9.53 -23.33
N MET A 495 -1.30 10.86 -23.41
CA MET A 495 -2.03 11.79 -22.55
C MET A 495 -2.81 12.81 -23.39
N ALA A 496 -3.98 13.20 -22.91
CA ALA A 496 -4.79 14.25 -23.55
C ALA A 496 -5.46 15.18 -22.55
N LYS A 497 -5.79 16.36 -23.08
CA LYS A 497 -6.64 17.37 -22.43
C LYS A 497 -7.76 17.72 -23.39
N PHE A 498 -8.98 17.81 -22.88
CA PHE A 498 -10.17 18.13 -23.67
C PHE A 498 -11.24 18.80 -22.79
N THR A 499 -12.30 19.26 -23.41
CA THR A 499 -13.45 19.87 -22.72
C THR A 499 -14.64 18.93 -22.78
N VAL A 500 -15.30 18.77 -21.65
CA VAL A 500 -16.52 17.99 -21.46
C VAL A 500 -17.68 18.91 -21.21
N SER A 501 -18.79 18.74 -21.93
CA SER A 501 -20.03 19.51 -21.74
C SER A 501 -21.26 18.60 -21.89
N GLN A 502 -22.40 19.07 -21.44
CA GLN A 502 -23.71 18.40 -21.61
C GLN A 502 -24.79 19.44 -21.89
N ASP A 503 -25.75 19.09 -22.76
CA ASP A 503 -26.97 19.86 -23.04
C ASP A 503 -26.73 21.35 -23.37
N GLY A 504 -25.57 21.65 -24.00
CA GLY A 504 -25.18 23.03 -24.34
C GLY A 504 -24.77 23.87 -23.13
N GLY A 505 -24.59 23.26 -21.97
CA GLY A 505 -24.09 23.91 -20.75
C GLY A 505 -22.60 24.27 -20.80
N PRO A 506 -22.06 24.86 -19.73
CA PRO A 506 -20.66 25.24 -19.64
C PRO A 506 -19.76 23.99 -19.69
N GLY A 507 -18.62 24.11 -20.38
CA GLY A 507 -17.64 23.02 -20.47
C GLY A 507 -16.70 23.00 -19.26
N VAL A 508 -16.34 21.79 -18.83
CA VAL A 508 -15.34 21.53 -17.79
C VAL A 508 -14.11 20.87 -18.43
N GLU A 509 -12.93 21.28 -18.01
CA GLU A 509 -11.68 20.71 -18.47
C GLU A 509 -11.50 19.29 -17.95
N CYS A 510 -11.07 18.38 -18.84
CA CYS A 510 -10.80 16.99 -18.51
C CYS A 510 -9.37 16.63 -18.93
N LEU A 511 -8.67 15.90 -18.06
CA LEU A 511 -7.34 15.35 -18.29
C LEU A 511 -7.41 13.82 -18.30
N LEU A 512 -6.80 13.21 -19.31
CA LEU A 512 -6.61 11.77 -19.41
C LEU A 512 -5.12 11.48 -19.49
N PHE A 513 -4.59 10.67 -18.57
CA PHE A 513 -3.16 10.44 -18.39
C PHE A 513 -2.64 9.14 -19.03
N HIS A 514 -3.50 8.35 -19.67
CA HIS A 514 -3.14 7.08 -20.31
C HIS A 514 -4.02 6.79 -21.53
N ASP A 515 -3.53 6.00 -22.45
CA ASP A 515 -4.24 5.44 -23.62
C ASP A 515 -5.02 6.47 -24.47
N ALA A 516 -4.63 7.76 -24.42
CA ALA A 516 -5.39 8.85 -25.04
C ALA A 516 -5.51 8.71 -26.58
N GLY A 517 -4.57 8.06 -27.25
CA GLY A 517 -4.64 7.77 -28.69
C GLY A 517 -5.73 6.76 -29.00
N GLU A 518 -5.72 5.61 -28.31
CA GLU A 518 -6.72 4.54 -28.47
C GLU A 518 -8.15 5.05 -28.15
N VAL A 519 -8.26 5.83 -27.07
CA VAL A 519 -9.52 6.46 -26.66
C VAL A 519 -10.02 7.42 -27.74
N TYR A 520 -9.16 8.30 -28.27
CA TYR A 520 -9.54 9.25 -29.32
C TYR A 520 -10.12 8.53 -30.55
N ASP A 521 -9.47 7.47 -31.01
CA ASP A 521 -9.91 6.70 -32.15
C ASP A 521 -11.27 6.05 -31.92
N SER A 522 -11.56 5.65 -30.67
CA SER A 522 -12.83 5.00 -30.30
C SER A 522 -14.03 5.96 -30.22
N ILE A 523 -13.82 7.24 -29.85
CA ILE A 523 -14.89 8.23 -29.59
C ILE A 523 -15.00 9.30 -30.67
N SER A 524 -13.98 9.45 -31.56
CA SER A 524 -13.89 10.57 -32.51
C SER A 524 -15.05 10.65 -33.52
N ALA A 525 -15.68 9.53 -33.84
CA ALA A 525 -16.77 9.48 -34.80
C ALA A 525 -18.07 10.10 -34.26
N ASP A 526 -18.37 9.95 -32.98
CA ASP A 526 -19.63 10.35 -32.35
C ASP A 526 -19.51 11.68 -31.59
N GLY A 527 -18.30 12.09 -31.22
CA GLY A 527 -18.03 13.29 -30.42
C GLY A 527 -18.64 13.24 -29.02
N LYS A 528 -19.08 12.05 -28.58
CA LYS A 528 -19.71 11.79 -27.29
C LYS A 528 -19.03 10.63 -26.57
N ALA A 529 -18.97 10.73 -25.25
CA ALA A 529 -18.39 9.70 -24.40
C ALA A 529 -19.10 9.55 -23.05
N ASP A 530 -18.97 8.37 -22.46
CA ASP A 530 -19.17 8.17 -21.03
C ASP A 530 -17.82 8.35 -20.32
N ILE A 531 -17.79 9.12 -19.24
CA ILE A 531 -16.55 9.46 -18.51
C ILE A 531 -16.67 8.97 -17.08
N LEU A 532 -15.65 8.27 -16.65
CA LEU A 532 -15.42 7.97 -15.24
C LEU A 532 -14.20 8.73 -14.76
N GLY A 533 -14.35 9.56 -13.74
CA GLY A 533 -13.26 10.39 -13.27
C GLY A 533 -13.53 11.06 -11.93
N THR A 534 -12.52 11.69 -11.40
CA THR A 534 -12.56 12.42 -10.14
C THR A 534 -12.62 13.92 -10.37
N ALA A 535 -13.35 14.62 -9.49
CA ALA A 535 -13.40 16.07 -9.52
C ALA A 535 -12.22 16.65 -8.71
N GLU A 536 -11.40 17.47 -9.35
CA GLU A 536 -10.25 18.11 -8.71
C GLU A 536 -10.29 19.63 -8.87
N ILE A 537 -9.55 20.32 -8.00
CA ILE A 537 -9.34 21.76 -8.09
C ILE A 537 -8.01 22.05 -8.76
N ASN A 538 -8.06 22.63 -9.94
CA ASN A 538 -6.88 23.21 -10.59
C ASN A 538 -6.70 24.65 -10.13
N THR A 539 -5.52 24.98 -9.61
CA THR A 539 -5.15 26.35 -9.24
C THR A 539 -4.05 26.86 -10.16
N TRP A 540 -4.39 27.84 -10.98
CA TRP A 540 -3.45 28.47 -11.90
C TRP A 540 -3.53 29.99 -11.77
N ARG A 541 -2.42 30.67 -11.46
CA ARG A 541 -2.33 32.12 -11.27
C ARG A 541 -3.39 32.66 -10.29
N ASP A 542 -3.56 31.97 -9.17
CA ASP A 542 -4.55 32.26 -8.11
C ASP A 542 -6.04 32.07 -8.54
N GLU A 543 -6.30 31.67 -9.77
CA GLU A 543 -7.64 31.23 -10.19
C GLU A 543 -7.84 29.75 -9.86
N ARG A 544 -8.96 29.46 -9.21
CA ARG A 544 -9.37 28.08 -8.87
C ARG A 544 -10.50 27.65 -9.80
N ARG A 545 -10.31 26.53 -10.48
CA ARG A 545 -11.32 25.94 -11.39
C ARG A 545 -11.46 24.47 -11.11
N VAL A 546 -12.68 23.94 -11.25
CA VAL A 546 -12.87 22.50 -11.24
C VAL A 546 -12.36 21.91 -12.55
N GLN A 547 -11.73 20.73 -12.46
CA GLN A 547 -11.34 19.89 -13.57
C GLN A 547 -11.71 18.44 -13.27
N ILE A 548 -11.80 17.61 -14.31
CA ILE A 548 -11.95 16.16 -14.19
C ILE A 548 -10.60 15.51 -14.47
N ILE A 549 -10.19 14.59 -13.60
CA ILE A 549 -9.14 13.62 -13.93
C ILE A 549 -9.85 12.33 -14.35
N ALA A 550 -9.87 12.07 -15.66
CA ALA A 550 -10.51 10.87 -16.18
C ALA A 550 -9.70 9.62 -15.86
N ARG A 551 -10.37 8.63 -15.27
CA ARG A 551 -9.89 7.26 -15.13
C ARG A 551 -10.20 6.43 -16.36
N TYR A 552 -11.42 6.61 -16.91
CA TYR A 552 -11.85 6.01 -18.16
C TYR A 552 -12.64 7.01 -18.98
N VAL A 553 -12.46 6.95 -20.30
CA VAL A 553 -13.30 7.65 -21.29
C VAL A 553 -13.75 6.57 -22.28
N LEU A 554 -15.01 6.27 -22.28
CA LEU A 554 -15.62 5.15 -22.97
C LEU A 554 -16.56 5.66 -24.07
N LYS A 555 -16.83 4.83 -25.05
CA LYS A 555 -17.85 5.16 -26.05
C LYS A 555 -19.19 5.39 -25.36
N ALA A 556 -19.93 6.40 -25.77
CA ALA A 556 -21.25 6.72 -25.19
C ALA A 556 -22.19 5.50 -25.20
N GLY A 557 -22.84 5.24 -24.04
CA GLY A 557 -23.71 4.09 -23.83
C GLY A 557 -22.99 2.80 -23.45
N THR A 558 -21.69 2.85 -23.14
CA THR A 558 -20.93 1.69 -22.61
C THR A 558 -21.26 1.43 -21.15
N LEU A 559 -21.44 2.48 -20.33
CA LEU A 559 -21.87 2.33 -18.95
C LEU A 559 -23.32 1.84 -18.92
N ARG A 560 -23.55 0.66 -18.38
CA ARG A 560 -24.89 0.05 -18.21
C ARG A 560 -25.64 0.59 -17.00
#